data_3ceba249f4999fa7f114d787acee2e13
#
_entry.id   3ceba249f4999fa7f114d787acee2e13
#
_cell.length_a   1.000
_cell.length_b   1.000
_cell.length_c   1.000
_cell.angle_alpha   90.00
_cell.angle_beta   90.00
_cell.angle_gamma   90.00
#
_symmetry.space_group_name_H-M   'P 1'
#
loop_
_entity.id
_entity.type
_entity.pdbx_description
1 polymer ?
#
loop_
_entity_poly.entity_id
_entity_poly.type
_entity_poly.pdbx_seq_one_letter_code
_entity_poly.pdbx_strand_id
1 'polypeptide(L)'
;MWLDDIIGVFSPQSAFKRKQARIAMDVLARGYEGAKTGRRIDDWITSGTSANAEIGGAGNRLRERSRDLVRNNCYGNKAVEIFVGNAIGTGITAQAVTDSDRLNKQIMDAWRDWCQFCDADGDLDFEGIQSLAARAMFESGECFIRFRDIGFSKTMRVPMQLQVLEADFLDTAKTTTGDSGNVIRQGIEFDSQNRRVAYWMWPQHPGESIVGKTSFQSVRVPADQILHIFRKLRPGQYRGVTAFAPSMVRLRDLDGYDDAELWRKKIEACFAAFVVQNNGADGPIVGNVARKGNTAGGEPQKIEEFRPGMIEYLQPCEDVRFGNPSSDGNYESYERV
;
A
#
# COMPACT_ATOMS: atom_id res chain seq x y z
N MET A 1 -38.09 24.80 -4.79
CA MET A 1 -38.84 25.54 -5.81
C MET A 1 -40.33 25.44 -5.56
N TRP A 2 -40.99 24.31 -5.71
CA TRP A 2 -42.45 24.16 -5.50
C TRP A 2 -43.00 24.68 -4.13
N LEU A 3 -42.33 24.44 -3.03
CA LEU A 3 -42.71 24.95 -1.69
C LEU A 3 -42.58 26.47 -1.56
N ASP A 4 -41.67 27.09 -2.26
CA ASP A 4 -41.47 28.54 -2.19
C ASP A 4 -42.53 29.30 -3.01
N ASP A 5 -43.06 28.68 -4.07
CA ASP A 5 -44.14 29.24 -4.87
C ASP A 5 -45.46 29.23 -4.09
N ILE A 6 -45.73 28.15 -3.31
CA ILE A 6 -46.88 28.07 -2.41
C ILE A 6 -46.78 29.10 -1.28
N ILE A 7 -45.61 29.19 -0.64
CA ILE A 7 -45.39 30.17 0.45
C ILE A 7 -45.49 31.60 -0.09
N GLY A 8 -45.07 31.83 -1.34
CA GLY A 8 -45.20 33.13 -1.99
C GLY A 8 -46.63 33.66 -2.10
N VAL A 9 -47.60 32.77 -2.25
CA VAL A 9 -49.04 33.10 -2.29
C VAL A 9 -49.57 33.50 -0.93
N PHE A 10 -49.16 32.82 0.15
CA PHE A 10 -49.67 33.03 1.51
C PHE A 10 -48.86 34.05 2.33
N SER A 11 -47.56 34.21 2.06
CA SER A 11 -46.68 35.12 2.78
C SER A 11 -45.50 35.58 1.89
N PRO A 12 -45.68 36.63 1.08
CA PRO A 12 -44.66 37.13 0.17
C PRO A 12 -43.35 37.54 0.84
N GLN A 13 -43.40 38.08 2.04
CA GLN A 13 -42.19 38.47 2.81
C GLN A 13 -41.36 37.25 3.25
N SER A 14 -42.01 36.18 3.65
CA SER A 14 -41.31 34.96 4.05
C SER A 14 -40.68 34.25 2.86
N ALA A 15 -41.34 34.21 1.72
CA ALA A 15 -40.82 33.72 0.45
C ALA A 15 -39.58 34.51 -0.02
N PHE A 16 -39.64 35.83 0.09
CA PHE A 16 -38.53 36.70 -0.27
C PHE A 16 -37.29 36.47 0.62
N LYS A 17 -37.46 36.41 1.95
CA LYS A 17 -36.37 36.12 2.91
C LYS A 17 -35.73 34.77 2.64
N ARG A 18 -36.51 33.73 2.35
CA ARG A 18 -36.02 32.42 1.96
C ARG A 18 -35.23 32.42 0.66
N LYS A 19 -35.74 33.14 -0.35
CA LYS A 19 -35.04 33.27 -1.62
C LYS A 19 -33.72 34.04 -1.48
N GLN A 20 -33.70 35.12 -0.67
CA GLN A 20 -32.46 35.82 -0.34
C GLN A 20 -31.46 34.91 0.42
N ALA A 21 -31.90 34.13 1.40
CA ALA A 21 -31.04 33.23 2.13
C ALA A 21 -30.44 32.14 1.23
N ARG A 22 -31.21 31.60 0.28
CA ARG A 22 -30.71 30.67 -0.73
C ARG A 22 -29.70 31.28 -1.67
N ILE A 23 -29.99 32.50 -2.18
CA ILE A 23 -29.04 33.23 -3.05
C ILE A 23 -27.74 33.51 -2.27
N ALA A 24 -27.82 33.90 -0.99
CA ALA A 24 -26.65 34.12 -0.16
C ALA A 24 -25.85 32.83 0.05
N MET A 25 -26.52 31.71 0.30
CA MET A 25 -25.87 30.40 0.38
C MET A 25 -25.23 29.97 -0.94
N ASP A 26 -25.90 30.19 -2.06
CA ASP A 26 -25.40 29.91 -3.41
C ASP A 26 -24.19 30.78 -3.76
N VAL A 27 -24.20 32.05 -3.35
CA VAL A 27 -23.06 32.96 -3.54
C VAL A 27 -21.86 32.55 -2.70
N LEU A 28 -22.08 32.13 -1.45
CA LEU A 28 -21.03 31.58 -0.59
C LEU A 28 -20.48 30.26 -1.14
N ALA A 29 -21.33 29.41 -1.71
CA ALA A 29 -20.90 28.13 -2.31
C ALA A 29 -20.19 28.31 -3.67
N ARG A 30 -20.35 29.44 -4.35
CA ARG A 30 -19.75 29.72 -5.68
C ARG A 30 -18.21 29.87 -5.63
N GLY A 31 -17.60 30.09 -4.47
CA GLY A 31 -16.15 30.28 -4.34
C GLY A 31 -15.33 29.02 -4.63
N TYR A 32 -15.89 27.85 -4.40
CA TYR A 32 -15.20 26.57 -4.57
C TYR A 32 -16.06 25.60 -5.38
N GLU A 33 -15.53 25.08 -6.48
CA GLU A 33 -16.25 24.10 -7.31
C GLU A 33 -16.57 22.79 -6.56
N GLY A 34 -15.66 22.35 -5.70
CA GLY A 34 -15.87 21.15 -4.88
C GLY A 34 -16.95 21.28 -3.79
N ALA A 35 -17.45 22.48 -3.52
CA ALA A 35 -18.56 22.72 -2.57
C ALA A 35 -19.93 22.75 -3.24
N LYS A 36 -19.98 22.69 -4.56
CA LYS A 36 -21.24 22.67 -5.30
C LYS A 36 -21.94 21.33 -5.14
N THR A 37 -23.26 21.32 -5.18
CA THR A 37 -24.09 20.12 -5.32
C THR A 37 -24.55 19.98 -6.75
N GLY A 38 -24.56 18.80 -7.31
CA GLY A 38 -25.05 18.56 -8.65
C GLY A 38 -24.58 17.25 -9.25
N ARG A 39 -25.17 16.86 -10.37
CA ARG A 39 -25.01 15.56 -11.03
C ARG A 39 -23.55 15.11 -11.24
N ARG A 40 -22.60 16.05 -11.36
CA ARG A 40 -21.16 15.74 -11.57
C ARG A 40 -20.46 15.23 -10.29
N ILE A 41 -21.02 15.55 -9.12
CA ILE A 41 -20.39 15.28 -7.81
C ILE A 41 -21.35 14.59 -6.84
N ASP A 42 -22.51 14.10 -7.32
CA ASP A 42 -23.51 13.39 -6.50
C ASP A 42 -22.92 12.09 -5.93
N ASP A 43 -21.97 11.43 -6.65
CA ASP A 43 -21.28 10.23 -6.21
C ASP A 43 -20.11 10.49 -5.26
N TRP A 44 -19.75 11.76 -5.05
CA TRP A 44 -18.62 12.12 -4.19
C TRP A 44 -19.05 12.23 -2.72
N ILE A 45 -19.15 11.07 -2.08
CA ILE A 45 -19.50 10.97 -0.66
C ILE A 45 -18.26 11.25 0.19
N THR A 46 -18.33 12.29 1.03
CA THR A 46 -17.26 12.66 1.95
C THR A 46 -17.70 12.56 3.40
N SER A 47 -16.74 12.26 4.30
CA SER A 47 -16.99 12.23 5.74
C SER A 47 -16.24 13.38 6.43
N GLY A 48 -16.85 13.98 7.45
CA GLY A 48 -16.23 14.99 8.31
C GLY A 48 -15.45 14.40 9.49
N THR A 49 -14.99 13.14 9.39
CA THR A 49 -14.31 12.42 10.46
C THR A 49 -12.87 12.89 10.67
N SER A 50 -12.32 12.61 11.85
CA SER A 50 -10.91 12.88 12.16
C SER A 50 -9.99 11.91 11.43
N ALA A 51 -8.75 12.34 11.12
CA ALA A 51 -7.75 11.47 10.53
C ALA A 51 -7.55 10.16 11.31
N ASN A 52 -7.60 10.23 12.64
CA ASN A 52 -7.40 9.07 13.50
C ASN A 52 -8.56 8.07 13.45
N ALA A 53 -9.79 8.54 13.26
CA ALA A 53 -10.96 7.67 13.08
C ALA A 53 -10.88 6.93 11.73
N GLU A 54 -10.49 7.63 10.66
CA GLU A 54 -10.30 7.06 9.34
C GLU A 54 -9.16 6.02 9.33
N ILE A 55 -8.02 6.36 9.95
CA ILE A 55 -6.87 5.46 10.07
C ILE A 55 -7.22 4.25 10.94
N GLY A 56 -7.92 4.44 12.07
CA GLY A 56 -8.30 3.36 12.97
C GLY A 56 -9.12 2.26 12.29
N GLY A 57 -10.01 2.64 11.38
CA GLY A 57 -10.84 1.70 10.62
C GLY A 57 -10.15 1.03 9.43
N ALA A 58 -9.17 1.70 8.82
CA ALA A 58 -8.57 1.28 7.55
C ALA A 58 -7.10 0.90 7.64
N GLY A 59 -6.37 1.39 8.66
CA GLY A 59 -4.92 1.38 8.71
C GLY A 59 -4.28 0.00 8.57
N ASN A 60 -4.78 -1.01 9.31
CA ASN A 60 -4.24 -2.38 9.22
C ASN A 60 -4.39 -2.95 7.81
N ARG A 61 -5.58 -2.83 7.21
CA ARG A 61 -5.83 -3.33 5.85
C ARG A 61 -4.99 -2.60 4.80
N LEU A 62 -4.80 -1.29 4.94
CA LEU A 62 -3.94 -0.52 4.04
C LEU A 62 -2.48 -0.97 4.15
N ARG A 63 -1.99 -1.24 5.36
CA ARG A 63 -0.64 -1.74 5.62
C ARG A 63 -0.41 -3.13 5.03
N GLU A 64 -1.33 -4.06 5.27
CA GLU A 64 -1.27 -5.42 4.71
C GLU A 64 -1.21 -5.40 3.18
N ARG A 65 -2.11 -4.62 2.55
CA ARG A 65 -2.12 -4.46 1.09
C ARG A 65 -0.88 -3.76 0.55
N SER A 66 -0.35 -2.81 1.28
CA SER A 66 0.88 -2.11 0.90
C SER A 66 2.08 -3.04 0.91
N ARG A 67 2.21 -3.88 1.94
CA ARG A 67 3.27 -4.89 2.03
C ARG A 67 3.15 -5.95 0.93
N ASP A 68 1.92 -6.36 0.62
CA ASP A 68 1.66 -7.26 -0.49
C ASP A 68 2.08 -6.63 -1.83
N LEU A 69 1.70 -5.37 -2.05
CA LEU A 69 2.07 -4.61 -3.24
C LEU A 69 3.60 -4.49 -3.39
N VAL A 70 4.31 -4.14 -2.32
CA VAL A 70 5.79 -4.01 -2.36
C VAL A 70 6.46 -5.36 -2.62
N ARG A 71 5.90 -6.46 -2.14
CA ARG A 71 6.44 -7.80 -2.32
C ARG A 71 6.24 -8.34 -3.73
N ASN A 72 5.07 -8.08 -4.31
CA ASN A 72 4.59 -8.78 -5.51
C ASN A 72 4.53 -7.88 -6.75
N ASN A 73 4.62 -6.55 -6.63
CA ASN A 73 4.55 -5.61 -7.75
C ASN A 73 5.88 -4.88 -7.93
N CYS A 74 6.44 -4.92 -9.13
CA CYS A 74 7.75 -4.34 -9.43
C CYS A 74 7.77 -2.80 -9.28
N TYR A 75 6.70 -2.11 -9.65
CA TYR A 75 6.60 -0.66 -9.51
C TYR A 75 6.50 -0.24 -8.04
N GLY A 76 5.73 -1.00 -7.23
CA GLY A 76 5.63 -0.80 -5.80
C GLY A 76 6.97 -0.95 -5.09
N ASN A 77 7.71 -2.02 -5.37
CA ASN A 77 9.03 -2.23 -4.82
C ASN A 77 10.00 -1.12 -5.25
N LYS A 78 10.03 -0.79 -6.55
CA LYS A 78 10.91 0.25 -7.09
C LYS A 78 10.66 1.61 -6.45
N ALA A 79 9.41 1.97 -6.18
CA ALA A 79 9.05 3.22 -5.51
C ALA A 79 9.66 3.31 -4.10
N VAL A 80 9.64 2.22 -3.32
CA VAL A 80 10.26 2.15 -2.00
C VAL A 80 11.78 2.30 -2.10
N GLU A 81 12.41 1.57 -3.01
CA GLU A 81 13.87 1.64 -3.21
C GLU A 81 14.33 3.05 -3.61
N ILE A 82 13.61 3.69 -4.52
CA ILE A 82 13.91 5.08 -4.93
C ILE A 82 13.73 6.03 -3.75
N PHE A 83 12.66 5.87 -2.95
CA PHE A 83 12.44 6.70 -1.79
C PHE A 83 13.58 6.57 -0.78
N VAL A 84 13.93 5.36 -0.39
CA VAL A 84 15.00 5.09 0.57
C VAL A 84 16.34 5.59 0.05
N GLY A 85 16.67 5.30 -1.21
CA GLY A 85 17.91 5.74 -1.84
C GLY A 85 18.06 7.27 -1.91
N ASN A 86 16.96 8.00 -2.13
CA ASN A 86 17.00 9.47 -2.17
C ASN A 86 16.89 10.13 -0.78
N ALA A 87 16.17 9.51 0.17
CA ALA A 87 15.96 10.08 1.50
C ALA A 87 17.14 9.82 2.45
N ILE A 88 17.72 8.64 2.39
CA ILE A 88 18.79 8.19 3.28
C ILE A 88 20.12 8.10 2.52
N GLY A 89 20.11 7.55 1.30
CA GLY A 89 21.33 7.36 0.51
C GLY A 89 22.35 6.49 1.23
N THR A 90 23.53 7.05 1.48
CA THR A 90 24.61 6.39 2.22
C THR A 90 24.52 6.57 3.74
N GLY A 91 23.41 7.11 4.26
CA GLY A 91 23.18 7.37 5.67
C GLY A 91 23.29 8.83 6.06
N ILE A 92 22.52 9.22 7.07
CA ILE A 92 22.55 10.56 7.67
C ILE A 92 23.57 10.51 8.81
N THR A 93 24.67 11.24 8.63
CA THR A 93 25.76 11.27 9.61
C THR A 93 25.62 12.43 10.59
N ALA A 94 26.04 12.21 11.84
CA ALA A 94 26.09 13.24 12.86
C ALA A 94 27.50 13.86 12.92
N GLN A 95 27.58 15.11 13.35
CA GLN A 95 28.84 15.81 13.62
C GLN A 95 28.78 16.46 15.01
N ALA A 96 29.79 16.22 15.82
CA ALA A 96 29.93 16.91 17.10
C ALA A 96 30.50 18.32 16.88
N VAL A 97 29.82 19.31 17.47
CA VAL A 97 30.25 20.72 17.44
C VAL A 97 30.25 21.25 18.89
N THR A 98 31.43 21.25 19.51
CA THR A 98 31.67 21.82 20.85
C THR A 98 32.84 22.80 20.77
N ASP A 99 33.08 23.56 21.83
CA ASP A 99 34.19 24.51 21.92
C ASP A 99 35.59 23.84 22.01
N SER A 100 35.65 22.51 22.04
CA SER A 100 36.88 21.73 22.18
C SER A 100 37.02 20.68 21.08
N ASP A 101 38.01 20.83 20.19
CA ASP A 101 38.31 19.84 19.16
C ASP A 101 38.64 18.45 19.72
N ARG A 102 39.28 18.42 20.90
CA ARG A 102 39.58 17.15 21.58
C ARG A 102 38.30 16.42 21.98
N LEU A 103 37.32 17.17 22.50
CA LEU A 103 36.03 16.61 22.90
C LEU A 103 35.22 16.16 21.67
N ASN A 104 35.22 16.97 20.60
CA ASN A 104 34.59 16.64 19.34
C ASN A 104 35.13 15.31 18.80
N LYS A 105 36.46 15.13 18.81
CA LYS A 105 37.07 13.88 18.37
C LYS A 105 36.64 12.68 19.22
N GLN A 106 36.65 12.83 20.55
CA GLN A 106 36.23 11.78 21.47
C GLN A 106 34.75 11.36 21.26
N ILE A 107 33.86 12.34 21.06
CA ILE A 107 32.46 12.09 20.78
C ILE A 107 32.31 11.37 19.45
N MET A 108 32.99 11.81 18.40
CA MET A 108 32.91 11.18 17.08
C MET A 108 33.51 9.78 17.04
N ASP A 109 34.56 9.52 17.81
CA ASP A 109 35.12 8.17 17.93
C ASP A 109 34.13 7.24 18.65
N ALA A 110 33.49 7.69 19.74
CA ALA A 110 32.45 6.91 20.44
C ALA A 110 31.21 6.71 19.56
N TRP A 111 30.84 7.72 18.77
CA TRP A 111 29.73 7.63 17.83
C TRP A 111 29.97 6.59 16.73
N ARG A 112 31.17 6.60 16.09
CA ARG A 112 31.52 5.62 15.07
C ARG A 112 31.53 4.20 15.59
N ASP A 113 32.09 4.02 16.81
CA ASP A 113 32.08 2.70 17.45
C ASP A 113 30.63 2.23 17.70
N TRP A 114 29.78 3.13 18.20
CA TRP A 114 28.38 2.81 18.48
C TRP A 114 27.57 2.51 17.24
N CYS A 115 27.75 3.25 16.14
CA CYS A 115 27.04 3.04 14.88
C CYS A 115 27.17 1.62 14.34
N GLN A 116 28.29 0.93 14.61
CA GLN A 116 28.52 -0.44 14.14
C GLN A 116 27.73 -1.49 14.93
N PHE A 117 27.35 -1.20 16.17
CA PHE A 117 26.74 -2.16 17.09
C PHE A 117 25.44 -1.68 17.71
N CYS A 118 24.84 -0.64 17.15
CA CYS A 118 23.66 0.01 17.70
C CYS A 118 22.37 -0.80 17.51
N ASP A 119 22.35 -1.78 16.62
CA ASP A 119 21.19 -2.62 16.38
C ASP A 119 21.01 -3.65 17.50
N ALA A 120 19.80 -3.73 18.06
CA ALA A 120 19.47 -4.69 19.12
C ALA A 120 19.33 -6.12 18.57
N ASP A 121 19.01 -6.28 17.30
CA ASP A 121 18.91 -7.58 16.63
C ASP A 121 20.30 -8.03 16.11
N GLY A 122 21.27 -7.10 16.00
CA GLY A 122 22.67 -7.37 15.70
C GLY A 122 22.99 -7.56 14.21
N ASP A 123 22.05 -7.24 13.34
CA ASP A 123 22.16 -7.48 11.89
C ASP A 123 22.59 -6.21 11.11
N LEU A 124 22.26 -5.02 11.61
CA LEU A 124 22.41 -3.76 10.90
C LEU A 124 23.34 -2.79 11.65
N ASP A 125 23.98 -1.94 10.88
CA ASP A 125 24.62 -0.72 11.38
C ASP A 125 23.60 0.43 11.47
N PHE A 126 24.04 1.62 11.90
CA PHE A 126 23.15 2.76 12.06
C PHE A 126 22.53 3.24 10.74
N GLU A 127 23.27 3.18 9.64
CA GLU A 127 22.80 3.51 8.31
C GLU A 127 21.74 2.52 7.82
N GLY A 128 21.94 1.25 8.11
CA GLY A 128 20.96 0.19 7.85
C GLY A 128 19.66 0.39 8.63
N ILE A 129 19.76 0.77 9.92
CA ILE A 129 18.58 1.13 10.75
C ILE A 129 17.81 2.31 10.16
N GLN A 130 18.52 3.36 9.71
CA GLN A 130 17.87 4.52 9.06
C GLN A 130 17.11 4.10 7.80
N SER A 131 17.76 3.29 6.96
CA SER A 131 17.17 2.77 5.72
C SER A 131 15.95 1.89 6.00
N LEU A 132 16.04 1.00 6.98
CA LEU A 132 14.93 0.14 7.41
C LEU A 132 13.76 0.96 7.97
N ALA A 133 14.03 1.97 8.79
CA ALA A 133 13.02 2.84 9.34
C ALA A 133 12.31 3.68 8.26
N ALA A 134 13.08 4.23 7.30
CA ALA A 134 12.54 4.95 6.16
C ALA A 134 11.66 4.06 5.27
N ARG A 135 12.13 2.83 4.99
CA ARG A 135 11.36 1.82 4.27
C ARG A 135 10.05 1.49 4.98
N ALA A 136 10.10 1.17 6.27
CA ALA A 136 8.93 0.84 7.06
C ALA A 136 7.92 2.01 7.14
N MET A 137 8.41 3.26 7.28
CA MET A 137 7.56 4.45 7.26
C MET A 137 6.85 4.63 5.91
N PHE A 138 7.54 4.41 4.80
CA PHE A 138 6.96 4.56 3.47
C PHE A 138 5.96 3.44 3.15
N GLU A 139 6.38 2.20 3.35
CA GLU A 139 5.61 0.98 3.05
C GLU A 139 4.44 0.79 4.02
N SER A 140 4.72 0.77 5.32
CA SER A 140 3.72 0.47 6.36
C SER A 140 3.04 1.71 6.93
N GLY A 141 3.56 2.91 6.64
CA GLY A 141 3.05 4.20 7.09
C GLY A 141 3.66 4.69 8.39
N GLU A 142 4.12 3.80 9.24
CA GLU A 142 4.75 4.10 10.52
C GLU A 142 5.65 2.96 10.96
N CYS A 143 6.65 3.27 11.79
CA CYS A 143 7.44 2.31 12.55
C CYS A 143 7.80 2.87 13.92
N PHE A 144 8.23 1.98 14.81
CA PHE A 144 8.69 2.33 16.13
C PHE A 144 10.15 1.97 16.28
N ILE A 145 10.95 2.85 16.86
CA ILE A 145 12.31 2.52 17.27
C ILE A 145 12.33 2.57 18.80
N ARG A 146 12.61 1.42 19.39
CA ARG A 146 12.71 1.27 20.84
C ARG A 146 14.16 1.43 21.27
N PHE A 147 14.39 2.29 22.25
CA PHE A 147 15.67 2.41 22.94
C PHE A 147 15.79 1.28 23.96
N ARG A 148 16.85 0.50 23.84
CA ARG A 148 17.19 -0.62 24.73
C ARG A 148 18.44 -0.26 25.54
N ASP A 149 18.28 -0.13 26.83
CA ASP A 149 19.42 -0.01 27.75
C ASP A 149 19.98 -1.42 28.01
N ILE A 150 21.24 -1.62 27.65
CA ILE A 150 21.95 -2.92 27.80
C ILE A 150 22.99 -2.89 28.90
N GLY A 151 23.14 -1.77 29.61
CA GLY A 151 24.19 -1.56 30.59
C GLY A 151 25.58 -1.42 29.97
N PHE A 152 26.52 -0.94 30.77
CA PHE A 152 27.92 -0.76 30.33
C PHE A 152 28.63 -2.12 30.18
N SER A 153 29.28 -2.33 29.04
CA SER A 153 30.11 -3.49 28.79
C SER A 153 31.51 -3.08 28.32
N LYS A 154 32.47 -4.02 28.36
CA LYS A 154 33.82 -3.72 27.86
C LYS A 154 33.90 -3.48 26.35
N THR A 155 32.91 -3.99 25.63
CA THR A 155 32.82 -3.89 24.17
C THR A 155 31.98 -2.72 23.69
N MET A 156 31.07 -2.20 24.53
CA MET A 156 30.21 -1.09 24.18
C MET A 156 30.42 0.11 25.13
N ARG A 157 30.91 1.20 24.60
CA ARG A 157 31.11 2.46 25.33
C ARG A 157 29.78 3.19 25.58
N VAL A 158 28.83 3.03 24.68
CA VAL A 158 27.48 3.60 24.77
C VAL A 158 26.52 2.46 25.09
N PRO A 159 25.87 2.43 26.29
CA PRO A 159 25.08 1.29 26.77
C PRO A 159 23.65 1.34 26.19
N MET A 160 23.49 1.66 24.92
CA MET A 160 22.18 1.81 24.27
C MET A 160 22.19 1.13 22.92
N GLN A 161 21.12 0.39 22.64
CA GLN A 161 20.82 -0.16 21.33
C GLN A 161 19.45 0.29 20.85
N LEU A 162 19.24 0.24 19.55
CA LEU A 162 18.01 0.58 18.86
C LEU A 162 17.34 -0.70 18.35
N GLN A 163 16.07 -0.84 18.60
CA GLN A 163 15.26 -1.92 18.05
C GLN A 163 14.17 -1.34 17.16
N VAL A 164 14.22 -1.68 15.87
CA VAL A 164 13.17 -1.28 14.91
C VAL A 164 12.02 -2.26 15.02
N LEU A 165 10.82 -1.76 15.26
CA LEU A 165 9.60 -2.53 15.42
C LEU A 165 8.57 -2.11 14.39
N GLU A 166 7.90 -3.08 13.80
CA GLU A 166 6.78 -2.83 12.90
C GLU A 166 5.58 -2.22 13.63
N ALA A 167 4.73 -1.56 12.88
CA ALA A 167 3.50 -0.94 13.40
C ALA A 167 2.55 -1.96 14.07
N ASP A 168 2.68 -3.24 13.73
CA ASP A 168 1.86 -4.35 14.25
C ASP A 168 2.19 -4.72 15.69
N PHE A 169 3.37 -4.32 16.17
CA PHE A 169 3.69 -4.46 17.60
C PHE A 169 2.81 -3.59 18.50
N LEU A 170 2.16 -2.56 17.98
CA LEU A 170 1.24 -1.73 18.76
C LEU A 170 -0.12 -2.42 18.91
N ASP A 171 -0.61 -2.52 20.15
CA ASP A 171 -1.95 -3.05 20.46
C ASP A 171 -3.04 -2.03 20.11
N THR A 172 -3.38 -1.97 18.83
CA THR A 172 -4.36 -1.03 18.30
C THR A 172 -5.79 -1.26 18.79
N ALA A 173 -6.10 -2.44 19.32
CA ALA A 173 -7.41 -2.75 19.88
C ALA A 173 -7.61 -2.10 21.26
N LYS A 174 -6.51 -1.78 21.95
CA LYS A 174 -6.58 -1.19 23.28
C LYS A 174 -7.00 0.27 23.24
N THR A 175 -8.27 0.50 23.54
CA THR A 175 -8.86 1.83 23.65
C THR A 175 -9.67 1.88 24.93
N THR A 176 -9.17 2.55 25.95
CA THR A 176 -9.77 2.63 27.30
C THR A 176 -9.26 3.82 28.05
N THR A 177 -9.83 4.10 29.23
CA THR A 177 -9.23 5.04 30.19
C THR A 177 -8.32 4.24 31.12
N GLY A 178 -7.07 4.65 31.28
CA GLY A 178 -6.11 4.03 32.18
C GLY A 178 -6.38 4.40 33.65
N ASP A 179 -5.76 3.63 34.56
CA ASP A 179 -5.93 3.79 36.03
C ASP A 179 -5.48 5.17 36.54
N SER A 180 -4.57 5.84 35.84
CA SER A 180 -4.08 7.19 36.12
C SER A 180 -4.97 8.32 35.56
N GLY A 181 -6.14 8.01 35.00
CA GLY A 181 -7.00 8.97 34.30
C GLY A 181 -6.52 9.34 32.89
N ASN A 182 -5.41 8.78 32.43
CA ASN A 182 -4.93 8.93 31.06
C ASN A 182 -5.86 8.21 30.08
N VAL A 183 -5.94 8.70 28.85
CA VAL A 183 -6.77 8.11 27.80
C VAL A 183 -5.89 7.29 26.86
N ILE A 184 -6.21 6.01 26.69
CA ILE A 184 -5.55 5.13 25.74
C ILE A 184 -6.40 5.12 24.47
N ARG A 185 -5.79 5.45 23.32
CA ARG A 185 -6.41 5.45 22.01
C ARG A 185 -5.55 4.65 21.05
N GLN A 186 -6.08 3.54 20.54
CA GLN A 186 -5.37 2.66 19.60
C GLN A 186 -3.96 2.27 20.10
N GLY A 187 -3.84 1.91 21.37
CA GLY A 187 -2.59 1.49 22.00
C GLY A 187 -1.63 2.61 22.41
N ILE A 188 -1.97 3.87 22.18
CA ILE A 188 -1.17 5.01 22.60
C ILE A 188 -1.86 5.70 23.78
N GLU A 189 -1.13 5.86 24.88
CA GLU A 189 -1.61 6.50 26.12
C GLU A 189 -1.29 8.00 26.09
N PHE A 190 -2.30 8.83 26.36
CA PHE A 190 -2.22 10.27 26.38
C PHE A 190 -2.58 10.82 27.76
N ASP A 191 -1.86 11.84 28.20
CA ASP A 191 -2.19 12.59 29.41
C ASP A 191 -3.35 13.59 29.19
N SER A 192 -3.72 14.30 30.25
CA SER A 192 -4.75 15.34 30.22
C SER A 192 -4.44 16.51 29.25
N GLN A 193 -3.16 16.69 28.87
CA GLN A 193 -2.70 17.70 27.92
C GLN A 193 -2.56 17.12 26.49
N ASN A 194 -3.02 15.89 26.28
CA ASN A 194 -2.93 15.17 25.01
C ASN A 194 -1.48 14.91 24.54
N ARG A 195 -0.52 14.80 25.49
CA ARG A 195 0.86 14.37 25.22
C ARG A 195 0.94 12.86 25.36
N ARG A 196 1.78 12.24 24.54
CA ARG A 196 2.03 10.80 24.58
C ARG A 196 2.84 10.45 25.83
N VAL A 197 2.35 9.52 26.64
CA VAL A 197 2.97 9.07 27.90
C VAL A 197 3.52 7.67 27.76
N ALA A 198 2.82 6.80 27.04
CA ALA A 198 3.25 5.42 26.84
C ALA A 198 2.64 4.81 25.57
N TYR A 199 3.20 3.66 25.19
CA TYR A 199 2.71 2.80 24.12
C TYR A 199 2.44 1.39 24.69
N TRP A 200 1.32 0.81 24.31
CA TRP A 200 0.98 -0.56 24.67
C TRP A 200 1.39 -1.47 23.52
N MET A 201 2.46 -2.22 23.73
CA MET A 201 3.12 -3.00 22.68
C MET A 201 3.08 -4.49 23.00
N TRP A 202 2.93 -5.29 21.96
CA TRP A 202 3.06 -6.73 22.05
C TRP A 202 4.53 -7.10 22.27
N PRO A 203 4.84 -8.09 23.14
CA PRO A 203 6.22 -8.54 23.35
C PRO A 203 6.82 -9.28 22.15
N GLN A 204 5.95 -9.84 21.29
CA GLN A 204 6.29 -10.54 20.05
C GLN A 204 5.32 -10.12 18.94
N HIS A 205 5.72 -10.32 17.68
CA HIS A 205 4.87 -9.94 16.55
C HIS A 205 3.58 -10.78 16.55
N PRO A 206 2.38 -10.17 16.51
CA PRO A 206 1.10 -10.90 16.63
C PRO A 206 0.81 -11.85 15.47
N GLY A 207 1.45 -11.66 14.31
CA GLY A 207 1.36 -12.53 13.14
C GLY A 207 2.32 -13.71 13.13
N GLU A 208 3.17 -13.85 14.15
CA GLU A 208 4.15 -14.94 14.21
C GLU A 208 3.49 -16.21 14.74
N SER A 209 3.72 -17.33 14.02
CA SER A 209 3.25 -18.64 14.46
C SER A 209 4.10 -19.15 15.64
N ILE A 210 3.63 -18.90 16.86
CA ILE A 210 4.35 -19.26 18.05
C ILE A 210 3.93 -20.66 18.51
N VAL A 211 4.88 -21.57 18.49
CA VAL A 211 4.78 -22.87 19.15
C VAL A 211 5.16 -22.69 20.62
N GLY A 212 4.19 -22.33 21.47
CA GLY A 212 4.42 -22.16 22.91
C GLY A 212 3.42 -21.20 23.57
N LYS A 213 3.31 -21.29 24.90
CA LYS A 213 2.45 -20.42 25.72
C LYS A 213 3.04 -19.03 25.84
N THR A 214 2.79 -18.17 24.87
CA THR A 214 3.16 -16.77 24.99
C THR A 214 1.96 -15.98 25.53
N SER A 215 2.21 -15.16 26.53
CA SER A 215 1.20 -14.25 27.07
C SER A 215 0.85 -13.20 26.00
N PHE A 216 -0.36 -13.26 25.45
CA PHE A 216 -0.91 -12.25 24.54
C PHE A 216 -1.38 -10.99 25.29
N GLN A 217 -0.60 -10.53 26.25
CA GLN A 217 -0.86 -9.27 26.92
C GLN A 217 0.11 -8.21 26.43
N SER A 218 -0.45 -7.09 25.96
CA SER A 218 0.35 -5.93 25.61
C SER A 218 1.01 -5.34 26.86
N VAL A 219 2.26 -4.95 26.72
CA VAL A 219 3.08 -4.36 27.80
C VAL A 219 3.13 -2.84 27.60
N ARG A 220 3.01 -2.10 28.71
CA ARG A 220 3.16 -0.66 28.71
C ARG A 220 4.62 -0.26 28.61
N VAL A 221 5.00 0.41 27.52
CA VAL A 221 6.34 0.95 27.29
C VAL A 221 6.27 2.48 27.38
N PRO A 222 7.07 3.15 28.24
CA PRO A 222 7.11 4.59 28.35
C PRO A 222 7.45 5.27 27.02
N ALA A 223 6.87 6.45 26.78
CA ALA A 223 7.04 7.18 25.53
C ALA A 223 8.47 7.70 25.28
N ASP A 224 9.23 7.91 26.35
CA ASP A 224 10.65 8.29 26.28
C ASP A 224 11.57 7.17 25.76
N GLN A 225 11.10 5.91 25.80
CA GLN A 225 11.80 4.75 25.24
C GLN A 225 11.41 4.43 23.80
N ILE A 226 10.49 5.19 23.21
CA ILE A 226 9.95 4.92 21.87
C ILE A 226 10.05 6.16 21.00
N LEU A 227 10.75 6.03 19.88
CA LEU A 227 10.67 6.97 18.79
C LEU A 227 9.63 6.47 17.78
N HIS A 228 8.52 7.17 17.68
CA HIS A 228 7.45 6.86 16.74
C HIS A 228 7.63 7.65 15.45
N ILE A 229 8.03 6.99 14.39
CA ILE A 229 8.31 7.58 13.08
C ILE A 229 7.11 7.39 12.17
N PHE A 230 6.51 8.47 11.70
CA PHE A 230 5.44 8.49 10.71
C PHE A 230 5.29 9.86 10.07
N ARG A 231 4.67 9.91 8.90
CA ARG A 231 4.36 11.15 8.21
C ARG A 231 3.04 11.73 8.72
N LYS A 232 3.09 12.91 9.33
CA LYS A 232 1.91 13.62 9.80
C LYS A 232 1.29 14.43 8.65
N LEU A 233 0.12 14.03 8.17
CA LEU A 233 -0.59 14.65 7.05
C LEU A 233 -1.69 15.63 7.49
N ARG A 234 -2.27 15.41 8.68
CA ARG A 234 -3.35 16.26 9.23
C ARG A 234 -3.03 16.65 10.68
N PRO A 235 -3.41 17.88 11.12
CA PRO A 235 -3.31 18.28 12.53
C PRO A 235 -4.02 17.28 13.44
N GLY A 236 -3.44 16.98 14.61
CA GLY A 236 -4.01 16.02 15.56
C GLY A 236 -3.82 14.54 15.21
N GLN A 237 -3.27 14.21 14.05
CA GLN A 237 -2.95 12.83 13.68
C GLN A 237 -1.85 12.26 14.58
N TYR A 238 -2.05 11.03 15.09
CA TYR A 238 -1.09 10.31 15.94
C TYR A 238 -0.70 8.93 15.39
N ARG A 239 -1.25 8.50 14.27
CA ARG A 239 -0.91 7.27 13.56
C ARG A 239 -0.46 7.58 12.12
N GLY A 240 0.39 6.71 11.57
CA GLY A 240 0.83 6.81 10.19
C GLY A 240 -0.10 6.11 9.19
N VAL A 241 0.03 6.48 7.93
CA VAL A 241 -0.64 5.84 6.78
C VAL A 241 0.40 5.60 5.70
N THR A 242 0.39 4.42 5.09
CA THR A 242 1.28 4.09 3.98
C THR A 242 1.23 5.14 2.86
N ALA A 243 2.39 5.39 2.26
CA ALA A 243 2.49 6.29 1.12
C ALA A 243 1.71 5.78 -0.11
N PHE A 244 1.48 4.48 -0.19
CA PHE A 244 0.71 3.85 -1.26
C PHE A 244 -0.81 3.99 -1.13
N ALA A 245 -1.35 4.49 -0.01
CA ALA A 245 -2.79 4.57 0.20
C ALA A 245 -3.58 5.16 -0.99
N PRO A 246 -3.16 6.26 -1.64
CA PRO A 246 -3.89 6.83 -2.79
C PRO A 246 -3.68 6.08 -4.10
N SER A 247 -2.60 5.30 -4.24
CA SER A 247 -2.17 4.72 -5.53
C SER A 247 -2.27 3.20 -5.59
N MET A 248 -2.44 2.49 -4.46
CA MET A 248 -2.35 1.03 -4.42
C MET A 248 -3.37 0.31 -5.31
N VAL A 249 -4.59 0.84 -5.44
CA VAL A 249 -5.61 0.25 -6.32
C VAL A 249 -5.19 0.39 -7.77
N ARG A 250 -4.71 1.57 -8.17
CA ARG A 250 -4.24 1.82 -9.54
C ARG A 250 -3.00 1.02 -9.91
N LEU A 251 -2.06 0.84 -8.97
CA LEU A 251 -0.89 -0.01 -9.21
C LEU A 251 -1.27 -1.47 -9.40
N ARG A 252 -2.26 -1.95 -8.65
CA ARG A 252 -2.80 -3.28 -8.86
C ARG A 252 -3.52 -3.43 -10.20
N ASP A 253 -4.30 -2.43 -10.60
CA ASP A 253 -5.00 -2.43 -11.88
C ASP A 253 -4.01 -2.39 -13.06
N LEU A 254 -2.90 -1.63 -12.89
CA LEU A 254 -1.80 -1.59 -13.86
C LEU A 254 -1.15 -2.96 -14.03
N ASP A 255 -0.86 -3.64 -12.95
CA ASP A 255 -0.29 -4.99 -12.95
C ASP A 255 -1.19 -5.98 -13.70
N GLY A 256 -2.51 -5.96 -13.40
CA GLY A 256 -3.48 -6.77 -14.12
C GLY A 256 -3.63 -6.41 -15.61
N TYR A 257 -3.45 -5.13 -15.95
CA TYR A 257 -3.45 -4.68 -17.34
C TYR A 257 -2.21 -5.17 -18.09
N ASP A 258 -1.04 -5.06 -17.48
CA ASP A 258 0.22 -5.55 -18.07
C ASP A 258 0.16 -7.06 -18.31
N ASP A 259 -0.37 -7.83 -17.36
CA ASP A 259 -0.60 -9.26 -17.53
C ASP A 259 -1.58 -9.57 -18.68
N ALA A 260 -2.70 -8.88 -18.76
CA ALA A 260 -3.68 -9.06 -19.82
C ALA A 260 -3.09 -8.74 -21.21
N GLU A 261 -2.30 -7.67 -21.31
CA GLU A 261 -1.63 -7.28 -22.54
C GLU A 261 -0.55 -8.29 -22.96
N LEU A 262 0.21 -8.81 -21.99
CA LEU A 262 1.17 -9.88 -22.23
C LEU A 262 0.50 -11.15 -22.74
N TRP A 263 -0.64 -11.54 -22.14
CA TRP A 263 -1.44 -12.65 -22.63
C TRP A 263 -1.97 -12.42 -24.03
N ARG A 264 -2.48 -11.21 -24.32
CA ARG A 264 -2.92 -10.83 -25.65
C ARG A 264 -1.81 -11.00 -26.68
N LYS A 265 -0.61 -10.47 -26.38
CA LYS A 265 0.56 -10.60 -27.26
C LYS A 265 1.03 -12.05 -27.44
N LYS A 266 0.96 -12.85 -26.39
CA LYS A 266 1.26 -14.30 -26.51
C LYS A 266 0.26 -15.01 -27.42
N ILE A 267 -1.03 -14.70 -27.32
CA ILE A 267 -2.07 -15.25 -28.18
C ILE A 267 -1.90 -14.76 -29.62
N GLU A 268 -1.61 -13.48 -29.83
CA GLU A 268 -1.33 -12.92 -31.17
C GLU A 268 -0.11 -13.60 -31.83
N ALA A 269 0.92 -13.91 -31.03
CA ALA A 269 2.11 -14.63 -31.53
C ALA A 269 1.84 -16.10 -31.87
N CYS A 270 0.83 -16.70 -31.27
CA CYS A 270 0.32 -18.02 -31.61
C CYS A 270 -0.75 -17.84 -32.69
N PHE A 271 -0.36 -17.80 -33.97
CA PHE A 271 -1.31 -17.74 -35.07
C PHE A 271 -2.30 -18.92 -34.99
N ALA A 272 -3.55 -18.62 -34.58
CA ALA A 272 -4.63 -19.61 -34.62
C ALA A 272 -5.29 -19.58 -35.99
N ALA A 273 -5.09 -20.64 -36.75
CA ALA A 273 -5.83 -20.87 -37.97
C ALA A 273 -7.01 -21.79 -37.66
N PHE A 274 -8.21 -21.40 -38.08
CA PHE A 274 -9.41 -22.23 -37.98
C PHE A 274 -9.66 -22.89 -39.33
N VAL A 275 -9.71 -24.20 -39.35
CA VAL A 275 -10.10 -24.98 -40.53
C VAL A 275 -11.63 -25.06 -40.53
N VAL A 276 -12.25 -24.49 -41.56
CA VAL A 276 -13.70 -24.53 -41.76
C VAL A 276 -14.02 -25.51 -42.85
N GLN A 277 -14.80 -26.57 -42.58
CA GLN A 277 -15.30 -27.48 -43.56
C GLN A 277 -16.56 -26.92 -44.24
N ASN A 278 -16.53 -26.75 -45.56
CA ASN A 278 -17.61 -26.13 -46.32
C ASN A 278 -18.62 -27.16 -46.88
N ASN A 279 -18.65 -28.39 -46.39
CA ASN A 279 -19.58 -29.40 -46.85
C ASN A 279 -20.81 -29.55 -45.96
N GLY A 280 -21.99 -29.34 -46.52
CA GLY A 280 -23.29 -29.55 -45.88
C GLY A 280 -23.65 -31.03 -45.65
N ALA A 281 -22.75 -31.81 -45.08
CA ALA A 281 -23.01 -33.18 -44.64
C ALA A 281 -22.90 -33.23 -43.11
N ASP A 282 -23.99 -33.67 -42.45
CA ASP A 282 -24.08 -33.91 -41.00
C ASP A 282 -23.07 -35.00 -40.54
N GLY A 283 -21.81 -34.67 -40.44
CA GLY A 283 -20.79 -35.53 -39.87
C GLY A 283 -20.10 -34.83 -38.68
N PRO A 284 -19.67 -35.54 -37.62
CA PRO A 284 -18.95 -34.93 -36.54
C PRO A 284 -17.66 -34.27 -37.06
N ILE A 285 -17.40 -33.03 -36.64
CA ILE A 285 -16.17 -32.30 -36.93
C ILE A 285 -15.02 -33.09 -36.29
N VAL A 286 -14.33 -33.87 -37.10
CA VAL A 286 -13.13 -34.61 -36.67
C VAL A 286 -11.96 -33.68 -36.92
N GLY A 287 -11.46 -33.04 -35.85
CA GLY A 287 -10.19 -32.34 -35.92
C GLY A 287 -9.08 -33.28 -36.37
N ASN A 288 -8.13 -32.79 -37.16
CA ASN A 288 -7.05 -33.56 -37.75
C ASN A 288 -6.37 -34.51 -36.76
N VAL A 289 -6.47 -35.78 -37.02
CA VAL A 289 -5.78 -36.83 -36.30
C VAL A 289 -4.40 -36.94 -36.90
N ALA A 290 -3.37 -36.43 -36.23
CA ALA A 290 -2.00 -36.70 -36.63
C ALA A 290 -1.77 -38.22 -36.62
N ARG A 291 -1.71 -38.83 -37.82
CA ARG A 291 -1.29 -40.22 -37.96
C ARG A 291 0.18 -40.35 -37.61
N LYS A 292 0.48 -40.60 -36.35
CA LYS A 292 1.76 -41.18 -35.96
C LYS A 292 1.76 -42.64 -36.43
N GLY A 293 2.77 -42.99 -37.22
CA GLY A 293 2.86 -44.24 -37.95
C GLY A 293 2.46 -45.50 -37.18
N ASN A 294 1.83 -46.39 -37.91
CA ASN A 294 1.52 -47.79 -37.69
C ASN A 294 1.91 -48.36 -36.30
N THR A 295 0.99 -48.30 -35.35
CA THR A 295 0.87 -49.32 -34.32
C THR A 295 -0.60 -49.59 -34.08
N ALA A 296 -1.00 -50.85 -34.25
CA ALA A 296 -2.36 -51.31 -34.15
C ALA A 296 -2.92 -51.04 -32.71
N GLY A 297 -4.05 -50.33 -32.63
CA GLY A 297 -4.92 -50.34 -31.45
C GLY A 297 -4.94 -49.10 -30.55
N GLY A 298 -4.45 -47.92 -30.97
CA GLY A 298 -4.55 -46.67 -30.18
C GLY A 298 -5.68 -45.77 -30.67
N GLU A 299 -6.51 -45.26 -29.77
CA GLU A 299 -7.46 -44.18 -30.07
C GLU A 299 -6.73 -42.95 -30.64
N PRO A 300 -7.36 -42.24 -31.60
CA PRO A 300 -6.76 -41.04 -32.18
C PRO A 300 -6.65 -39.93 -31.15
N GLN A 301 -5.44 -39.57 -30.76
CA GLN A 301 -5.17 -38.44 -29.88
C GLN A 301 -5.37 -37.13 -30.65
N LYS A 302 -6.31 -36.31 -30.17
CA LYS A 302 -6.56 -34.95 -30.63
C LYS A 302 -5.38 -34.07 -30.19
N ILE A 303 -4.65 -33.50 -31.15
CA ILE A 303 -3.57 -32.58 -30.85
C ILE A 303 -4.21 -31.17 -30.68
N GLU A 304 -4.29 -30.69 -29.48
CA GLU A 304 -4.81 -29.35 -29.13
C GLU A 304 -3.68 -28.33 -28.87
N GLU A 305 -2.44 -28.66 -29.21
CA GLU A 305 -1.30 -27.76 -29.04
C GLU A 305 -0.94 -27.03 -30.33
N PHE A 306 -1.06 -25.70 -30.33
CA PHE A 306 -0.55 -24.84 -31.38
C PHE A 306 0.88 -24.40 -31.05
N ARG A 307 1.82 -24.64 -32.00
CA ARG A 307 3.21 -24.15 -31.89
C ARG A 307 3.48 -23.10 -32.97
N PRO A 308 4.24 -22.03 -32.64
CA PRO A 308 4.67 -21.07 -33.66
C PRO A 308 5.39 -21.74 -34.82
N GLY A 309 4.95 -21.45 -36.06
CA GLY A 309 5.56 -22.01 -37.27
C GLY A 309 5.06 -23.39 -37.68
N MET A 310 3.97 -23.89 -37.10
CA MET A 310 3.33 -25.15 -37.55
C MET A 310 2.64 -24.92 -38.90
N ILE A 311 3.02 -25.71 -39.89
CA ILE A 311 2.37 -25.77 -41.24
C ILE A 311 1.64 -27.09 -41.32
N GLU A 312 0.33 -27.06 -41.52
CA GLU A 312 -0.49 -28.25 -41.69
C GLU A 312 -1.18 -28.23 -43.05
N TYR A 313 -1.21 -29.38 -43.71
CA TYR A 313 -1.83 -29.51 -45.02
C TYR A 313 -3.30 -29.83 -44.89
N LEU A 314 -4.13 -29.01 -45.53
CA LEU A 314 -5.58 -29.13 -45.53
C LEU A 314 -6.06 -30.23 -46.43
N GLN A 315 -7.21 -30.83 -46.08
CA GLN A 315 -7.89 -31.79 -46.98
C GLN A 315 -8.75 -31.05 -48.00
N PRO A 316 -9.12 -31.74 -49.13
CA PRO A 316 -10.04 -31.15 -50.09
C PRO A 316 -11.35 -30.71 -49.41
N CYS A 317 -11.77 -29.47 -49.66
CA CYS A 317 -12.94 -28.81 -49.09
C CYS A 317 -12.73 -28.19 -47.68
N GLU A 318 -11.53 -28.09 -47.17
CA GLU A 318 -11.19 -27.34 -45.98
C GLU A 318 -10.67 -25.95 -46.36
N ASP A 319 -11.16 -24.91 -45.68
CA ASP A 319 -10.70 -23.54 -45.82
C ASP A 319 -10.12 -23.04 -44.48
N VAL A 320 -9.07 -22.22 -44.55
CA VAL A 320 -8.43 -21.67 -43.35
C VAL A 320 -8.87 -20.23 -43.15
N ARG A 321 -9.50 -19.98 -42.03
CA ARG A 321 -9.76 -18.62 -41.58
C ARG A 321 -8.79 -18.25 -40.48
N PHE A 322 -7.94 -17.27 -40.74
CA PHE A 322 -7.09 -16.68 -39.74
C PHE A 322 -7.92 -15.73 -38.87
N GLY A 323 -8.02 -16.00 -37.58
CA GLY A 323 -8.50 -15.01 -36.63
C GLY A 323 -7.47 -13.88 -36.57
N ASN A 324 -7.81 -12.72 -37.11
CA ASN A 324 -6.97 -11.53 -36.99
C ASN A 324 -7.44 -10.73 -35.76
N PRO A 325 -6.83 -10.90 -34.60
CA PRO A 325 -7.14 -10.01 -33.48
C PRO A 325 -6.69 -8.61 -33.90
N SER A 326 -7.62 -7.64 -33.87
CA SER A 326 -7.32 -6.26 -34.22
C SER A 326 -6.17 -5.74 -33.36
N SER A 327 -5.10 -5.26 -33.99
CA SER A 327 -3.84 -4.83 -33.38
C SER A 327 -3.94 -3.42 -32.73
N ASP A 328 -5.13 -2.88 -32.48
CA ASP A 328 -5.34 -1.55 -31.92
C ASP A 328 -5.12 -1.53 -30.38
N GLY A 329 -4.00 -2.07 -29.93
CA GLY A 329 -3.57 -1.97 -28.55
C GLY A 329 -2.93 -0.62 -28.28
N ASN A 330 -3.58 0.19 -27.46
CA ASN A 330 -3.15 1.54 -27.04
C ASN A 330 -2.05 1.49 -25.96
N TYR A 331 -1.16 0.48 -25.98
CA TYR A 331 -0.12 0.29 -24.97
C TYR A 331 0.85 1.47 -24.90
N GLU A 332 1.27 2.02 -26.05
CA GLU A 332 2.17 3.18 -26.08
C GLU A 332 1.59 4.45 -25.44
N SER A 333 0.28 4.66 -25.51
CA SER A 333 -0.35 5.81 -24.87
C SER A 333 -0.51 5.62 -23.37
N TYR A 334 -0.58 4.37 -22.89
CA TYR A 334 -0.67 4.07 -21.48
C TYR A 334 0.69 4.14 -20.76
N GLU A 335 1.77 3.71 -21.41
CA GLU A 335 3.12 3.76 -20.87
C GLU A 335 3.64 5.21 -20.69
N ARG A 336 3.03 6.19 -21.37
CA ARG A 336 3.36 7.62 -21.29
C ARG A 336 2.61 8.38 -20.21
N VAL A 337 1.66 7.78 -19.51
CA VAL A 337 0.87 8.37 -18.42
C VAL A 337 1.47 8.01 -17.07
#